data_d50c6d27a8c1deeb0cde91c18ba06cb4
#
_entry.id   d50c6d27a8c1deeb0cde91c18ba06cb4
#
_cell.length_a   1.000
_cell.length_b   1.000
_cell.length_c   1.000
_cell.angle_alpha   90.00
_cell.angle_beta   90.00
_cell.angle_gamma   90.00
#
_symmetry.space_group_name_H-M   'P 1'
#
loop_
_entity.id
_entity.type
_entity.pdbx_description
1 polymer ?
#
loop_
_entity_poly.entity_id
_entity_poly.type
_entity_poly.pdbx_seq_one_letter_code
_entity_poly.pdbx_strand_id
1 'polypeptide(L)'
;MLRRSLEGRDASSPNAENLRMTYQALPNCLHVKDSPTAGQGLFATQDIPNDVYLGISHVVVDEEIMRTPLGGFVNHSEDPNCIKVYEDEEWGKIYHMRTIKDIKKGEELFLKYTFYQVT
;
A
#
# COMPACT_ATOMS: atom_id res chain seq x y z
N MET A 1 22.17 1.53 -10.89
CA MET A 1 22.02 1.23 -11.51
C MET A 1 22.16 0.88 -11.94
N LEU A 2 21.62 1.57 -12.14
CA LEU A 2 21.30 1.37 -12.79
C LEU A 2 21.68 1.28 -13.29
N ARG A 3 21.78 1.84 -13.83
CA ARG A 3 21.67 1.82 -14.68
C ARG A 3 22.11 1.58 -15.27
N ARG A 4 21.98 1.98 -15.72
CA ARG A 4 21.86 1.83 -16.70
C ARG A 4 22.09 2.16 -17.02
N SER A 5 21.95 2.79 -17.15
CA SER A 5 21.68 3.00 -17.71
C SER A 5 21.52 3.43 -17.82
N LEU A 6 21.26 4.22 -18.02
CA LEU A 6 20.76 4.37 -18.42
C LEU A 6 20.99 4.57 -18.86
N GLU A 7 21.06 4.95 -19.49
CA GLU A 7 20.86 4.88 -20.25
C GLU A 7 20.65 4.85 -20.71
N GLY A 8 20.62 5.49 -20.95
CA GLY A 8 20.07 5.42 -21.65
C GLY A 8 19.56 5.57 -21.59
N ARG A 9 19.17 5.88 -21.87
CA ARG A 9 18.38 5.80 -22.09
C ARG A 9 17.95 6.20 -22.16
N ASP A 10 17.84 6.72 -22.47
CA ASP A 10 17.07 6.79 -22.90
C ASP A 10 16.55 7.12 -22.88
N ALA A 11 16.32 8.01 -23.05
CA ALA A 11 15.56 8.04 -23.23
C ALA A 11 15.00 8.11 -23.41
N SER A 12 14.70 8.09 -23.87
CA SER A 12 14.04 7.60 -24.05
C SER A 12 13.93 7.14 -23.72
N SER A 13 14.17 7.51 -23.48
CA SER A 13 13.95 6.73 -23.07
C SER A 13 13.40 6.49 -22.53
N PRO A 14 13.57 6.97 -22.95
CA PRO A 14 12.37 6.31 -22.50
C PRO A 14 12.53 5.62 -21.16
N ASN A 15 13.69 5.43 -20.69
CA ASN A 15 13.94 4.71 -19.45
C ASN A 15 13.40 5.44 -18.23
N ALA A 16 13.52 6.75 -18.19
CA ALA A 16 12.96 7.52 -17.08
C ALA A 16 11.46 7.36 -17.04
N GLU A 17 10.83 7.32 -18.20
CA GLU A 17 9.40 7.15 -18.27
C GLU A 17 8.98 5.79 -17.79
N ASN A 18 9.74 4.75 -18.17
CA ASN A 18 9.44 3.41 -17.73
C ASN A 18 9.56 3.27 -16.23
N LEU A 19 10.56 3.94 -15.64
CA LEU A 19 10.71 3.88 -14.18
C LEU A 19 9.55 4.55 -13.48
N ARG A 20 9.07 5.66 -14.01
CA ARG A 20 7.89 6.29 -13.42
C ARG A 20 6.67 5.41 -13.51
N MET A 21 6.55 4.65 -14.60
CA MET A 21 5.40 3.80 -14.79
C MET A 21 5.45 2.56 -13.92
N THR A 22 6.64 2.16 -13.46
CA THR A 22 6.75 0.97 -12.62
C THR A 22 6.55 1.28 -11.15
N TYR A 23 6.71 2.55 -10.74
CA TYR A 23 6.45 2.92 -9.35
C TYR A 23 5.07 3.53 -9.23
N GLN A 24 4.29 3.02 -8.31
CA GLN A 24 2.98 3.56 -7.99
C GLN A 24 2.85 3.62 -6.49
N ALA A 25 2.50 4.80 -5.97
CA ALA A 25 2.28 4.95 -4.55
C ALA A 25 1.09 4.12 -4.10
N LEU A 26 0.10 3.95 -4.98
CA LEU A 26 -1.08 3.14 -4.72
C LEU A 26 -1.35 2.28 -5.95
N PRO A 27 -1.89 1.07 -5.76
CA PRO A 27 -2.33 0.28 -6.91
C PRO A 27 -3.48 0.99 -7.63
N ASN A 28 -3.68 0.67 -8.91
CA ASN A 28 -4.71 1.31 -9.72
C ASN A 28 -6.13 1.09 -9.19
N CYS A 29 -6.32 0.05 -8.39
CA CYS A 29 -7.64 -0.26 -7.87
C CYS A 29 -8.01 0.58 -6.65
N LEU A 30 -7.15 1.50 -6.22
CA LEU A 30 -7.38 2.33 -5.03
C LEU A 30 -7.18 3.80 -5.34
N HIS A 31 -7.93 4.64 -4.64
CA HIS A 31 -7.69 6.08 -4.63
C HIS A 31 -8.02 6.65 -3.24
N VAL A 32 -7.48 7.84 -2.98
CA VAL A 32 -7.69 8.54 -1.71
C VAL A 32 -8.89 9.46 -1.87
N LYS A 33 -9.78 9.41 -0.90
CA LYS A 33 -10.96 10.29 -0.86
C LYS A 33 -11.26 10.64 0.60
N ASP A 34 -12.08 11.66 0.78
CA ASP A 34 -12.58 11.98 2.10
C ASP A 34 -13.39 10.81 2.63
N SER A 35 -13.15 10.47 3.89
CA SER A 35 -13.78 9.31 4.52
C SER A 35 -14.83 9.77 5.50
N PRO A 36 -16.02 9.15 5.50
CA PRO A 36 -17.01 9.45 6.55
C PRO A 36 -16.56 8.97 7.92
N THR A 37 -15.57 8.07 7.98
CA THR A 37 -15.07 7.56 9.25
C THR A 37 -14.10 8.52 9.88
N ALA A 38 -13.08 8.95 9.16
CA ALA A 38 -12.05 9.83 9.69
C ALA A 38 -11.21 10.36 8.55
N GLY A 39 -11.06 11.69 8.46
CA GLY A 39 -10.15 12.33 7.52
C GLY A 39 -10.29 11.79 6.11
N GLN A 40 -9.18 11.30 5.56
CA GLN A 40 -9.16 10.69 4.23
C GLN A 40 -8.97 9.19 4.37
N GLY A 41 -9.40 8.45 3.36
CA GLY A 41 -9.28 7.00 3.37
C GLY A 41 -8.99 6.46 1.98
N LEU A 42 -8.83 5.15 1.91
CA LEU A 42 -8.61 4.45 0.65
C LEU A 42 -9.93 3.84 0.19
N PHE A 43 -10.26 4.08 -1.07
CA PHE A 43 -11.52 3.59 -1.65
C PHE A 43 -11.23 2.80 -2.91
N ALA A 44 -11.99 1.76 -3.14
CA ALA A 44 -11.83 0.92 -4.32
C ALA A 44 -12.34 1.65 -5.56
N THR A 45 -11.52 1.67 -6.61
CA THR A 45 -11.92 2.25 -7.89
C THR A 45 -12.66 1.25 -8.75
N GLN A 46 -12.63 -0.01 -8.35
CA GLN A 46 -13.26 -1.13 -9.04
C GLN A 46 -13.48 -2.23 -8.01
N ASP A 47 -14.23 -3.25 -8.39
CA ASP A 47 -14.40 -4.41 -7.51
C ASP A 47 -13.05 -5.07 -7.31
N ILE A 48 -12.75 -5.44 -6.06
CA ILE A 48 -11.50 -6.11 -5.71
C ILE A 48 -11.87 -7.43 -5.04
N PRO A 49 -11.45 -8.56 -5.59
CA PRO A 49 -11.75 -9.85 -4.97
C PRO A 49 -11.06 -10.03 -3.64
N ASN A 50 -11.52 -11.02 -2.90
CA ASN A 50 -10.83 -11.51 -1.71
C ASN A 50 -9.43 -12.00 -2.08
N ASP A 51 -8.50 -11.84 -1.14
CA ASP A 51 -7.14 -12.41 -1.24
C ASP A 51 -6.32 -11.78 -2.36
N VAL A 52 -6.45 -10.48 -2.54
CA VAL A 52 -5.66 -9.73 -3.53
C VAL A 52 -4.56 -8.97 -2.78
N TYR A 53 -3.34 -9.12 -3.25
CA TYR A 53 -2.20 -8.39 -2.71
C TYR A 53 -2.26 -6.94 -3.16
N LEU A 54 -2.15 -6.01 -2.21
CA LEU A 54 -2.28 -4.58 -2.50
C LEU A 54 -0.95 -3.85 -2.47
N GLY A 55 0.03 -4.38 -1.76
CA GLY A 55 1.34 -3.75 -1.69
C GLY A 55 1.85 -3.67 -0.27
N ILE A 56 2.99 -2.97 -0.11
CA ILE A 56 3.62 -2.78 1.18
C ILE A 56 2.94 -1.63 1.89
N SER A 57 2.50 -1.85 3.13
CA SER A 57 1.84 -0.81 3.90
C SER A 57 2.79 -0.12 4.88
N HIS A 58 3.69 -0.88 5.48
CA HIS A 58 4.59 -0.34 6.51
C HIS A 58 5.94 -1.02 6.43
N VAL A 59 6.98 -0.29 6.83
CA VAL A 59 8.32 -0.83 6.96
C VAL A 59 8.83 -0.43 8.35
N VAL A 60 9.42 -1.39 9.07
CA VAL A 60 9.94 -1.12 10.41
C VAL A 60 11.45 -1.29 10.37
N VAL A 61 12.18 -0.24 10.71
CA VAL A 61 13.63 -0.23 10.75
C VAL A 61 14.04 0.39 12.08
N ASP A 62 14.86 -0.32 12.85
CA ASP A 62 15.37 0.19 14.14
C ASP A 62 14.23 0.67 15.03
N GLU A 63 13.14 -0.11 15.05
CA GLU A 63 11.97 0.15 15.89
C GLU A 63 11.16 1.36 15.44
N GLU A 64 11.50 1.96 14.30
CA GLU A 64 10.71 3.04 13.73
C GLU A 64 9.78 2.49 12.65
N ILE A 65 8.53 2.91 12.72
CA ILE A 65 7.51 2.48 11.76
C ILE A 65 7.36 3.56 10.70
N MET A 66 7.60 3.18 9.45
CA MET A 66 7.41 4.08 8.32
C MET A 66 6.22 3.59 7.51
N ARG A 67 5.37 4.52 7.14
CA ARG A 67 4.18 4.21 6.35
C ARG A 67 4.39 4.54 4.89
N THR A 68 3.95 3.64 4.04
CA THR A 68 3.79 3.98 2.62
C THR A 68 2.45 4.72 2.50
N PRO A 69 2.14 5.30 1.32
CA PRO A 69 0.81 5.88 1.14
C PRO A 69 -0.31 4.88 1.41
N LEU A 70 -0.10 3.62 1.06
CA LEU A 70 -1.09 2.57 1.32
C LEU A 70 -1.36 2.46 2.82
N GLY A 71 -0.31 2.39 3.63
CA GLY A 71 -0.46 2.27 5.08
C GLY A 71 -0.85 3.59 5.73
N GLY A 72 -0.51 4.72 5.08
CA GLY A 72 -0.77 6.03 5.67
C GLY A 72 -2.21 6.50 5.52
N PHE A 73 -2.91 6.04 4.48
CA PHE A 73 -4.28 6.49 4.23
C PHE A 73 -5.34 5.47 4.62
N VAL A 74 -4.97 4.20 4.89
CA VAL A 74 -5.97 3.21 5.27
C VAL A 74 -6.45 3.50 6.69
N ASN A 75 -7.77 3.47 6.89
CA ASN A 75 -8.36 3.73 8.18
C ASN A 75 -8.54 2.45 8.99
N HIS A 76 -8.78 2.62 10.29
CA HIS A 76 -8.96 1.50 11.20
C HIS A 76 -10.42 1.08 11.26
N SER A 77 -10.65 -0.23 11.40
CA SER A 77 -11.96 -0.78 11.71
C SER A 77 -11.79 -2.06 12.52
N GLU A 78 -12.72 -2.30 13.43
CA GLU A 78 -12.76 -3.57 14.15
C GLU A 78 -13.28 -4.69 13.28
N ASP A 79 -13.90 -4.34 12.14
CA ASP A 79 -14.37 -5.31 11.15
C ASP A 79 -13.71 -5.00 9.82
N PRO A 80 -12.42 -5.29 9.70
CA PRO A 80 -11.64 -4.86 8.53
C PRO A 80 -11.93 -5.73 7.31
N ASN A 81 -11.64 -5.19 6.12
CA ASN A 81 -11.70 -5.96 4.88
C ASN A 81 -10.31 -6.23 4.32
N CYS A 82 -9.28 -5.81 5.03
CA CYS A 82 -7.89 -6.06 4.65
C CYS A 82 -7.11 -6.52 5.87
N ILE A 83 -5.96 -7.14 5.62
CA ILE A 83 -5.07 -7.62 6.66
C ILE A 83 -3.64 -7.22 6.28
N LYS A 84 -2.80 -6.98 7.29
CA LYS A 84 -1.37 -6.80 7.02
C LYS A 84 -0.62 -7.98 7.61
N VAL A 85 0.31 -8.49 6.83
CA VAL A 85 1.13 -9.65 7.18
C VAL A 85 2.57 -9.23 7.01
N TYR A 86 3.44 -9.60 7.94
CA TYR A 86 4.80 -9.13 7.88
C TYR A 86 5.78 -10.25 7.52
N GLU A 87 6.90 -9.81 6.95
CA GLU A 87 8.08 -10.62 6.73
C GLU A 87 9.21 -10.06 7.56
N ASP A 88 9.98 -10.93 8.21
CA ASP A 88 11.16 -10.52 8.93
C ASP A 88 12.34 -10.42 7.99
N GLU A 89 13.10 -9.34 8.12
CA GLU A 89 14.36 -9.14 7.42
C GLU A 89 15.43 -8.92 8.49
N GLU A 90 16.68 -9.06 8.09
CA GLU A 90 17.79 -8.85 9.05
C GLU A 90 17.75 -7.44 9.63
N TRP A 91 17.29 -6.47 8.83
CA TRP A 91 17.28 -5.07 9.20
C TRP A 91 15.94 -4.60 9.78
N GLY A 92 14.91 -5.44 9.78
CA GLY A 92 13.61 -5.02 10.27
C GLY A 92 12.49 -5.87 9.74
N LYS A 93 11.34 -5.25 9.51
CA LYS A 93 10.14 -5.95 9.04
C LYS A 93 9.50 -5.19 7.91
N ILE A 94 8.88 -5.93 6.99
CA ILE A 94 8.06 -5.37 5.92
C ILE A 94 6.64 -5.89 6.12
N TYR A 95 5.67 -4.98 6.16
CA TYR A 95 4.27 -5.36 6.27
C TYR A 95 3.60 -5.23 4.92
N HIS A 96 2.94 -6.30 4.51
CA HIS A 96 2.23 -6.40 3.24
C HIS A 96 0.74 -6.39 3.51
N MET A 97 0.01 -5.68 2.67
CA MET A 97 -1.44 -5.55 2.83
C MET A 97 -2.17 -6.36 1.76
N ARG A 98 -3.22 -7.04 2.17
CA ARG A 98 -3.97 -7.94 1.32
C ARG A 98 -5.44 -7.88 1.70
N THR A 99 -6.34 -8.04 0.72
CA THR A 99 -7.76 -8.09 1.02
C THR A 99 -8.13 -9.43 1.66
N ILE A 100 -9.13 -9.40 2.55
CA ILE A 100 -9.66 -10.63 3.18
C ILE A 100 -11.15 -10.78 2.94
N LYS A 101 -11.73 -9.91 2.12
CA LYS A 101 -13.14 -9.97 1.70
C LYS A 101 -13.21 -9.41 0.29
N ASP A 102 -14.28 -9.74 -0.41
CA ASP A 102 -14.59 -9.06 -1.66
C ASP A 102 -14.94 -7.62 -1.34
N ILE A 103 -14.37 -6.69 -2.09
CA ILE A 103 -14.60 -5.26 -1.90
C ILE A 103 -15.22 -4.72 -3.17
N LYS A 104 -16.32 -4.02 -3.05
CA LYS A 104 -17.02 -3.47 -4.22
C LYS A 104 -16.49 -2.09 -4.54
N LYS A 105 -16.57 -1.74 -5.81
CA LYS A 105 -16.21 -0.40 -6.25
C LYS A 105 -16.89 0.64 -5.37
N GLY A 106 -16.12 1.60 -4.90
CA GLY A 106 -16.63 2.67 -4.05
C GLY A 106 -16.58 2.39 -2.56
N GLU A 107 -16.28 1.17 -2.16
CA GLU A 107 -16.17 0.86 -0.74
C GLU A 107 -14.83 1.27 -0.19
N GLU A 108 -14.80 1.62 1.09
CA GLU A 108 -13.57 2.00 1.76
C GLU A 108 -12.83 0.77 2.27
N LEU A 109 -11.48 0.83 2.23
CA LEU A 109 -10.65 -0.24 2.76
C LEU A 109 -10.27 0.08 4.20
N PHE A 110 -10.23 -0.96 5.02
CA PHE A 110 -9.94 -0.84 6.45
C PHE A 110 -8.98 -1.92 6.89
N LEU A 111 -8.09 -1.53 7.81
CA LEU A 111 -7.24 -2.46 8.55
C LEU A 111 -7.59 -2.36 10.01
N LYS A 112 -7.31 -3.41 10.77
CA LYS A 112 -7.31 -3.29 12.22
C LYS A 112 -5.91 -2.84 12.62
N TYR A 113 -5.83 -1.72 13.34
CA TYR A 113 -4.53 -1.15 13.72
C TYR A 113 -3.95 -1.93 14.89
N THR A 114 -3.09 -2.89 14.59
CA THR A 114 -2.51 -3.69 15.64
C THR A 114 -1.19 -3.13 16.16
N PHE A 115 -0.52 -2.25 15.40
CA PHE A 115 0.70 -1.62 15.86
C PHE A 115 0.52 -0.82 17.15
N TYR A 116 -0.66 -0.26 17.33
CA TYR A 116 -0.91 0.72 18.37
C TYR A 116 -1.69 0.16 19.54
N GLN A 117 -1.85 -1.15 19.57
CA GLN A 117 -2.50 -1.80 20.69
C GLN A 117 -1.48 -2.29 21.65
N VAL A 118 -1.43 -2.37 22.41
CA VAL A 118 -0.48 -2.85 23.07
C VAL A 118 -0.18 -3.11 23.71
N THR A 119 -0.09 -3.01 23.71
CA THR A 119 0.50 -3.14 24.16
C THR A 119 0.50 -3.43 24.85
#